data_970e77262f4e5fbb5e276a2d2cc63daf
#
_entry.id   970e77262f4e5fbb5e276a2d2cc63daf
#
_cell.length_a   1.000
_cell.length_b   1.000
_cell.length_c   1.000
_cell.angle_alpha   90.00
_cell.angle_beta   90.00
_cell.angle_gamma   90.00
#
_symmetry.space_group_name_H-M   'P 1'
#
loop_
_entity.id
_entity.type
_entity.pdbx_description
1 polymer ?
#
loop_
_entity_poly.entity_id
_entity_poly.type
_entity_poly.pdbx_seq_one_letter_code
_entity_poly.pdbx_strand_id
1 'polypeptide(L)'
;VRYGIFGLMGEEADSNAPMSGMEFEPIADAAERTVAALEEAGADFIICLSHSGTDGRGKGEDYELAKRVDGIDVILSGHTHTTLDEPLRVGDTLIVSCGEYTANLGVLTVEWKPNGEKTVADYRLLPVDETVAEDPDMAAMAAAFQPLVEEQYLSQFGVGFDEVLARSPFAFTPIGRFGAEHREDTLGSLIADSYVYAVQQAEGADYVPVDFAVVAAGVIRGSFPAGEITTSDVFNVSF
;
A
#
# COMPACT_ATOMS: atom_id res chain seq x y z
N VAL A 1 -11.93 -28.97 -6.38
CA VAL A 1 -10.76 -28.29 -5.81
C VAL A 1 -11.20 -27.53 -4.59
N ARG A 2 -10.51 -27.75 -3.47
CA ARG A 2 -10.71 -26.99 -2.23
C ARG A 2 -9.54 -26.02 -2.06
N TYR A 3 -9.85 -24.76 -1.95
CA TYR A 3 -8.85 -23.73 -1.72
C TYR A 3 -8.70 -23.46 -0.21
N GLY A 4 -7.45 -23.44 0.28
CA GLY A 4 -7.07 -22.91 1.58
C GLY A 4 -6.57 -21.49 1.41
N ILE A 5 -7.09 -20.53 2.18
CA ILE A 5 -6.66 -19.13 2.11
C ILE A 5 -6.36 -18.66 3.52
N PHE A 6 -5.22 -18.02 3.73
CA PHE A 6 -4.84 -17.42 4.99
C PHE A 6 -4.10 -16.10 4.79
N GLY A 7 -4.04 -15.29 5.84
CA GLY A 7 -3.36 -13.98 5.84
C GLY A 7 -2.17 -13.96 6.77
N LEU A 8 -1.13 -13.20 6.39
CA LEU A 8 0.04 -12.90 7.22
C LEU A 8 0.38 -11.41 7.15
N MET A 9 0.95 -10.92 8.24
CA MET A 9 1.59 -9.59 8.28
C MET A 9 3.09 -9.78 8.57
N GLY A 10 3.92 -8.93 7.96
CA GLY A 10 5.37 -8.96 8.12
C GLY A 10 5.83 -8.59 9.53
N GLU A 11 7.11 -8.84 9.81
CA GLU A 11 7.73 -8.59 11.12
C GLU A 11 7.67 -7.11 11.54
N GLU A 12 7.61 -6.19 10.57
CA GLU A 12 7.46 -4.76 10.86
C GLU A 12 6.09 -4.37 11.42
N ALA A 13 5.07 -5.24 11.33
CA ALA A 13 3.72 -4.95 11.83
C ALA A 13 3.70 -4.64 13.32
N ASP A 14 4.48 -5.37 14.13
CA ASP A 14 4.58 -5.14 15.57
C ASP A 14 5.20 -3.78 15.88
N SER A 15 6.31 -3.44 15.23
CA SER A 15 6.99 -2.17 15.43
C SER A 15 6.17 -0.97 14.93
N ASN A 16 5.36 -1.15 13.90
CA ASN A 16 4.51 -0.10 13.33
C ASN A 16 3.19 0.08 14.10
N ALA A 17 2.78 -0.90 14.91
CA ALA A 17 1.57 -0.85 15.70
C ALA A 17 1.82 -1.16 17.19
N PRO A 18 2.74 -0.46 17.90
CA PRO A 18 3.15 -0.78 19.25
C PRO A 18 2.02 -0.65 20.28
N MET A 19 0.95 0.06 19.95
CA MET A 19 -0.23 0.26 20.81
C MET A 19 -1.35 -0.77 20.53
N SER A 20 -1.13 -1.74 19.64
CA SER A 20 -2.15 -2.74 19.30
C SER A 20 -2.51 -3.66 20.46
N GLY A 21 -1.55 -3.88 21.39
CA GLY A 21 -1.70 -4.86 22.49
C GLY A 21 -1.75 -6.32 22.01
N MET A 22 -1.42 -6.58 20.74
CA MET A 22 -1.33 -7.93 20.18
C MET A 22 0.05 -8.50 20.40
N GLU A 23 0.13 -9.83 20.55
CA GLU A 23 1.38 -10.57 20.52
C GLU A 23 1.67 -10.97 19.06
N PHE A 24 2.88 -10.69 18.60
CA PHE A 24 3.31 -11.03 17.25
C PHE A 24 3.99 -12.41 17.25
N GLU A 25 3.49 -13.32 16.43
CA GLU A 25 4.11 -14.63 16.18
C GLU A 25 5.00 -14.54 14.93
N PRO A 26 6.22 -15.13 14.93
CA PRO A 26 7.06 -15.16 13.73
C PRO A 26 6.30 -15.72 12.53
N ILE A 27 6.35 -15.01 11.40
CA ILE A 27 5.51 -15.30 10.24
C ILE A 27 5.65 -16.73 9.70
N ALA A 28 6.86 -17.29 9.73
CA ALA A 28 7.09 -18.63 9.24
C ALA A 28 6.49 -19.69 10.16
N ASP A 29 6.53 -19.49 11.48
CA ASP A 29 5.94 -20.43 12.46
C ASP A 29 4.40 -20.41 12.34
N ALA A 30 3.82 -19.22 12.19
CA ALA A 30 2.40 -19.04 11.95
C ALA A 30 1.95 -19.70 10.62
N ALA A 31 2.75 -19.53 9.57
CA ALA A 31 2.48 -20.13 8.27
C ALA A 31 2.57 -21.66 8.31
N GLU A 32 3.65 -22.24 8.87
CA GLU A 32 3.81 -23.70 9.00
C GLU A 32 2.61 -24.34 9.70
N ARG A 33 2.20 -23.76 10.82
CA ARG A 33 1.03 -24.24 11.58
C ARG A 33 -0.27 -24.11 10.79
N THR A 34 -0.44 -23.02 10.06
CA THR A 34 -1.67 -22.75 9.31
C THR A 34 -1.77 -23.62 8.06
N VAL A 35 -0.67 -23.79 7.33
CA VAL A 35 -0.59 -24.70 6.17
C VAL A 35 -0.92 -26.12 6.59
N ALA A 36 -0.33 -26.64 7.67
CA ALA A 36 -0.63 -27.97 8.19
C ALA A 36 -2.12 -28.14 8.52
N ALA A 37 -2.76 -27.15 9.13
CA ALA A 37 -4.19 -27.19 9.43
C ALA A 37 -5.07 -27.17 8.17
N LEU A 38 -4.67 -26.41 7.15
CA LEU A 38 -5.38 -26.35 5.86
C LEU A 38 -5.25 -27.68 5.10
N GLU A 39 -4.07 -28.29 5.09
CA GLU A 39 -3.85 -29.61 4.51
C GLU A 39 -4.68 -30.68 5.21
N GLU A 40 -4.71 -30.69 6.55
CA GLU A 40 -5.56 -31.61 7.34
C GLU A 40 -7.04 -31.40 7.02
N ALA A 41 -7.46 -30.17 6.78
CA ALA A 41 -8.81 -29.83 6.32
C ALA A 41 -9.09 -30.24 4.86
N GLY A 42 -8.07 -30.75 4.15
CA GLY A 42 -8.12 -31.24 2.77
C GLY A 42 -8.09 -30.13 1.74
N ALA A 43 -7.35 -29.04 1.99
CA ALA A 43 -7.08 -28.05 0.96
C ALA A 43 -6.19 -28.66 -0.13
N ASP A 44 -6.58 -28.45 -1.36
CA ASP A 44 -5.85 -28.91 -2.55
C ASP A 44 -4.92 -27.83 -3.10
N PHE A 45 -5.20 -26.57 -2.81
CA PHE A 45 -4.46 -25.39 -3.27
C PHE A 45 -4.45 -24.32 -2.16
N ILE A 46 -3.27 -23.88 -1.75
CA ILE A 46 -3.12 -22.96 -0.61
C ILE A 46 -2.58 -21.60 -1.08
N ILE A 47 -3.31 -20.55 -0.72
CA ILE A 47 -3.00 -19.15 -1.06
C ILE A 47 -2.71 -18.40 0.23
N CYS A 48 -1.55 -17.74 0.29
CA CYS A 48 -1.20 -16.79 1.33
C CYS A 48 -1.46 -15.35 0.85
N LEU A 49 -2.28 -14.62 1.59
CA LEU A 49 -2.45 -13.17 1.44
C LEU A 49 -1.43 -12.51 2.36
N SER A 50 -0.30 -12.06 1.82
CA SER A 50 0.80 -11.55 2.61
C SER A 50 0.91 -10.03 2.56
N HIS A 51 1.10 -9.43 3.73
CA HIS A 51 1.53 -8.04 3.86
C HIS A 51 2.94 -7.96 4.48
N SER A 52 3.89 -8.71 3.87
CA SER A 52 5.29 -8.82 4.31
C SER A 52 6.27 -8.29 3.27
N GLY A 53 6.03 -8.58 2.00
CA GLY A 53 6.73 -8.00 0.88
C GLY A 53 7.90 -8.77 0.31
N THR A 54 8.27 -8.37 -0.90
CA THR A 54 9.44 -8.86 -1.64
C THR A 54 10.11 -7.72 -2.42
N ASP A 55 11.42 -7.83 -2.68
CA ASP A 55 12.14 -6.90 -3.55
C ASP A 55 12.07 -7.28 -5.04
N GLY A 56 11.40 -8.38 -5.36
CA GLY A 56 11.29 -8.91 -6.72
C GLY A 56 12.58 -9.50 -7.29
N ARG A 57 13.68 -9.53 -6.52
CA ARG A 57 15.02 -9.99 -6.95
C ARG A 57 15.55 -11.14 -6.11
N GLY A 58 14.67 -11.80 -5.38
CA GLY A 58 15.02 -12.94 -4.53
C GLY A 58 15.39 -12.55 -3.09
N LYS A 59 14.80 -11.47 -2.58
CA LYS A 59 14.89 -11.03 -1.19
C LYS A 59 13.52 -10.55 -0.70
N GLY A 60 13.42 -10.34 0.61
CA GLY A 60 12.21 -9.92 1.30
C GLY A 60 11.60 -11.06 2.10
N GLU A 61 10.69 -10.71 3.00
CA GLU A 61 10.09 -11.67 3.93
C GLU A 61 9.30 -12.76 3.20
N ASP A 62 8.55 -12.40 2.14
CA ASP A 62 7.80 -13.38 1.35
C ASP A 62 8.70 -14.37 0.59
N TYR A 63 9.89 -13.92 0.16
CA TYR A 63 10.87 -14.81 -0.45
C TYR A 63 11.44 -15.81 0.57
N GLU A 64 11.79 -15.34 1.77
CA GLU A 64 12.30 -16.21 2.83
C GLU A 64 11.20 -17.13 3.39
N LEU A 65 9.95 -16.64 3.45
CA LEU A 65 8.78 -17.46 3.78
C LEU A 65 8.62 -18.63 2.81
N ALA A 66 8.63 -18.35 1.51
CA ALA A 66 8.50 -19.38 0.46
C ALA A 66 9.65 -20.40 0.45
N LYS A 67 10.84 -20.03 0.94
CA LYS A 67 11.97 -20.96 1.11
C LYS A 67 11.84 -21.85 2.33
N ARG A 68 11.19 -21.37 3.37
CA ARG A 68 11.12 -22.06 4.66
C ARG A 68 9.86 -22.92 4.78
N VAL A 69 8.74 -22.48 4.23
CA VAL A 69 7.44 -23.11 4.42
C VAL A 69 6.98 -23.78 3.14
N ASP A 70 6.96 -25.11 3.16
CA ASP A 70 6.40 -25.90 2.08
C ASP A 70 4.85 -25.88 2.12
N GLY A 71 4.22 -26.22 0.99
CA GLY A 71 2.77 -26.34 0.89
C GLY A 71 2.00 -25.08 0.51
N ILE A 72 2.65 -23.93 0.46
CA ILE A 72 2.04 -22.70 -0.09
C ILE A 72 2.18 -22.72 -1.61
N ASP A 73 1.06 -22.66 -2.34
CA ASP A 73 1.08 -22.63 -3.80
C ASP A 73 1.32 -21.22 -4.35
N VAL A 74 0.67 -20.22 -3.75
CA VAL A 74 0.76 -18.82 -4.19
C VAL A 74 0.82 -17.89 -2.99
N ILE A 75 1.76 -16.95 -3.02
CA ILE A 75 1.82 -15.78 -2.13
C ILE A 75 1.40 -14.56 -2.94
N LEU A 76 0.30 -13.93 -2.54
CA LEU A 76 -0.08 -12.60 -3.02
C LEU A 76 0.61 -11.58 -2.12
N SER A 77 1.70 -11.00 -2.62
CA SER A 77 2.60 -10.13 -1.87
C SER A 77 2.16 -8.67 -1.91
N GLY A 78 2.10 -8.04 -0.76
CA GLY A 78 1.85 -6.61 -0.57
C GLY A 78 2.99 -5.92 0.17
N HIS A 79 2.74 -4.77 0.82
CA HIS A 79 3.63 -3.99 1.68
C HIS A 79 4.74 -3.23 0.96
N THR A 80 5.62 -3.89 0.22
CA THR A 80 6.78 -3.26 -0.44
C THR A 80 6.46 -2.54 -1.74
N HIS A 81 5.18 -2.54 -2.14
CA HIS A 81 4.71 -1.90 -3.38
C HIS A 81 5.43 -2.40 -4.65
N THR A 82 6.02 -3.58 -4.58
CA THR A 82 6.77 -4.15 -5.70
C THR A 82 5.84 -4.55 -6.83
N THR A 83 6.18 -4.17 -8.06
CA THR A 83 5.52 -4.66 -9.26
C THR A 83 6.35 -5.80 -9.84
N LEU A 84 5.75 -6.98 -9.97
CA LEU A 84 6.36 -8.15 -10.60
C LEU A 84 5.74 -8.35 -11.98
N ASP A 85 6.53 -8.17 -13.03
CA ASP A 85 6.09 -8.42 -14.42
C ASP A 85 5.96 -9.93 -14.71
N GLU A 86 6.62 -10.76 -13.91
CA GLU A 86 6.56 -12.22 -13.96
C GLU A 86 6.48 -12.78 -12.52
N PRO A 87 5.79 -13.90 -12.31
CA PRO A 87 5.78 -14.56 -10.99
C PRO A 87 7.20 -14.96 -10.57
N LEU A 88 7.58 -14.61 -9.35
CA LEU A 88 8.81 -15.10 -8.73
C LEU A 88 8.55 -16.53 -8.23
N ARG A 89 9.30 -17.51 -8.74
CA ARG A 89 9.19 -18.92 -8.30
C ARG A 89 10.26 -19.25 -7.27
N VAL A 90 9.83 -19.78 -6.13
CA VAL A 90 10.71 -20.24 -5.04
C VAL A 90 10.27 -21.67 -4.69
N GLY A 91 11.06 -22.67 -5.10
CA GLY A 91 10.62 -24.07 -5.01
C GLY A 91 9.32 -24.28 -5.81
N ASP A 92 8.29 -24.75 -5.14
CA ASP A 92 6.94 -24.95 -5.72
C ASP A 92 6.01 -23.75 -5.50
N THR A 93 6.43 -22.77 -4.70
CA THR A 93 5.65 -21.56 -4.40
C THR A 93 5.83 -20.48 -5.47
N LEU A 94 4.74 -19.83 -5.85
CA LEU A 94 4.72 -18.64 -6.70
C LEU A 94 4.49 -17.41 -5.84
N ILE A 95 5.30 -16.36 -6.02
CA ILE A 95 5.07 -15.05 -5.43
C ILE A 95 4.66 -14.09 -6.54
N VAL A 96 3.54 -13.39 -6.36
CA VAL A 96 3.03 -12.39 -7.29
C VAL A 96 2.71 -11.09 -6.56
N SER A 97 2.91 -9.97 -7.22
CA SER A 97 2.62 -8.63 -6.69
C SER A 97 2.33 -7.66 -7.83
N CYS A 98 1.32 -6.84 -7.68
CA CYS A 98 0.84 -5.93 -8.73
C CYS A 98 1.14 -4.44 -8.47
N GLY A 99 2.02 -4.15 -7.51
CA GLY A 99 2.36 -2.78 -7.13
C GLY A 99 1.43 -2.20 -6.07
N GLU A 100 1.10 -0.93 -6.20
CA GLU A 100 0.40 -0.16 -5.18
C GLU A 100 -0.79 0.62 -5.74
N TYR A 101 -1.66 1.09 -4.84
CA TYR A 101 -2.74 2.06 -5.12
C TYR A 101 -3.63 1.70 -6.32
N THR A 102 -3.90 0.41 -6.50
CA THR A 102 -4.71 -0.09 -7.63
C THR A 102 -4.18 0.26 -9.03
N ALA A 103 -2.90 0.62 -9.16
CA ALA A 103 -2.30 0.93 -10.46
C ALA A 103 -2.41 -0.23 -11.46
N ASN A 104 -2.44 -1.47 -10.96
CA ASN A 104 -2.61 -2.66 -11.79
C ASN A 104 -3.56 -3.68 -11.15
N LEU A 105 -4.28 -4.40 -11.99
CA LEU A 105 -4.95 -5.65 -11.64
C LEU A 105 -4.08 -6.83 -12.10
N GLY A 106 -3.56 -7.61 -11.13
CA GLY A 106 -2.81 -8.83 -11.42
C GLY A 106 -3.75 -10.00 -11.75
N VAL A 107 -3.49 -10.67 -12.86
CA VAL A 107 -4.22 -11.89 -13.28
C VAL A 107 -3.24 -13.03 -13.38
N LEU A 108 -3.41 -14.03 -12.53
CA LEU A 108 -2.64 -15.28 -12.53
C LEU A 108 -3.56 -16.45 -12.87
N THR A 109 -3.24 -17.19 -13.92
CA THR A 109 -3.92 -18.44 -14.28
C THR A 109 -3.00 -19.63 -14.03
N VAL A 110 -3.42 -20.52 -13.16
CA VAL A 110 -2.70 -21.76 -12.85
C VAL A 110 -3.45 -22.95 -13.45
N GLU A 111 -2.78 -23.72 -14.26
CA GLU A 111 -3.26 -25.03 -14.70
C GLU A 111 -2.86 -26.11 -13.72
N TRP A 112 -3.82 -26.93 -13.34
CA TRP A 112 -3.60 -28.07 -12.48
C TRP A 112 -3.81 -29.37 -13.26
N LYS A 113 -2.74 -30.12 -13.43
CA LYS A 113 -2.75 -31.38 -14.17
C LYS A 113 -3.22 -32.54 -13.28
N PRO A 114 -3.74 -33.61 -13.87
CA PRO A 114 -4.20 -34.80 -13.12
C PRO A 114 -3.10 -35.47 -12.27
N ASN A 115 -1.82 -35.25 -12.61
CA ASN A 115 -0.67 -35.77 -11.86
C ASN A 115 -0.31 -34.93 -10.64
N GLY A 116 -1.09 -33.87 -10.33
CA GLY A 116 -0.84 -32.93 -9.25
C GLY A 116 0.09 -31.78 -9.60
N GLU A 117 0.67 -31.76 -10.81
CA GLU A 117 1.54 -30.70 -11.27
C GLU A 117 0.74 -29.40 -11.49
N LYS A 118 1.25 -28.29 -10.95
CA LYS A 118 0.69 -26.95 -11.07
C LYS A 118 1.61 -26.09 -11.94
N THR A 119 1.10 -25.53 -13.02
CA THR A 119 1.88 -24.72 -13.96
C THR A 119 1.20 -23.37 -14.19
N VAL A 120 1.99 -22.30 -14.34
CA VAL A 120 1.48 -20.98 -14.75
C VAL A 120 1.10 -21.07 -16.22
N ALA A 121 -0.19 -20.87 -16.50
CA ALA A 121 -0.69 -20.81 -17.88
C ALA A 121 -0.69 -19.38 -18.42
N ASP A 122 -0.95 -18.39 -17.55
CA ASP A 122 -0.94 -16.99 -17.89
C ASP A 122 -0.64 -16.16 -16.65
N TYR A 123 0.12 -15.09 -16.81
CA TYR A 123 0.30 -14.03 -15.83
C TYR A 123 0.40 -12.69 -16.53
N ARG A 124 -0.38 -11.74 -16.08
CA ARG A 124 -0.37 -10.41 -16.66
C ARG A 124 -0.82 -9.36 -15.65
N LEU A 125 -0.29 -8.17 -15.79
CA LEU A 125 -0.73 -6.97 -15.11
C LEU A 125 -1.58 -6.14 -16.08
N LEU A 126 -2.79 -5.84 -15.68
CA LEU A 126 -3.71 -4.98 -16.42
C LEU A 126 -3.66 -3.58 -15.78
N PRO A 127 -3.12 -2.56 -16.47
CA PRO A 127 -3.13 -1.20 -15.94
C PRO A 127 -4.56 -0.73 -15.67
N VAL A 128 -4.76 -0.09 -14.52
CA VAL A 128 -6.02 0.57 -14.15
C VAL A 128 -5.79 2.07 -14.25
N ASP A 129 -6.17 2.63 -15.38
CA ASP A 129 -5.98 4.03 -15.75
C ASP A 129 -7.28 4.62 -16.31
N GLU A 130 -7.22 5.84 -16.85
CA GLU A 130 -8.37 6.57 -17.40
C GLU A 130 -9.02 5.89 -18.61
N THR A 131 -8.41 4.84 -19.18
CA THR A 131 -9.01 4.05 -20.29
C THR A 131 -9.97 2.98 -19.78
N VAL A 132 -9.92 2.66 -18.49
CA VAL A 132 -10.83 1.70 -17.85
C VAL A 132 -12.14 2.42 -17.50
N ALA A 133 -13.24 1.94 -18.06
CA ALA A 133 -14.55 2.52 -17.76
C ALA A 133 -14.91 2.28 -16.28
N GLU A 134 -15.41 3.32 -15.62
CA GLU A 134 -15.93 3.22 -14.27
C GLU A 134 -17.18 2.33 -14.22
N ASP A 135 -17.28 1.50 -13.18
CA ASP A 135 -18.52 0.82 -12.85
C ASP A 135 -19.53 1.86 -12.30
N PRO A 136 -20.70 2.03 -12.92
CA PRO A 136 -21.63 3.09 -12.55
C PRO A 136 -22.20 2.96 -11.12
N ASP A 137 -22.33 1.73 -10.61
CA ASP A 137 -22.84 1.51 -9.26
C ASP A 137 -21.76 1.87 -8.21
N MET A 138 -20.51 1.54 -8.50
CA MET A 138 -19.38 1.92 -7.65
C MET A 138 -19.13 3.43 -7.68
N ALA A 139 -19.20 4.05 -8.85
CA ALA A 139 -19.10 5.51 -8.99
C ALA A 139 -20.21 6.24 -8.20
N ALA A 140 -21.45 5.76 -8.30
CA ALA A 140 -22.57 6.32 -7.53
C ALA A 140 -22.38 6.13 -6.01
N MET A 141 -21.86 4.99 -5.59
CA MET A 141 -21.54 4.74 -4.18
C MET A 141 -20.44 5.68 -3.67
N ALA A 142 -19.37 5.84 -4.42
CA ALA A 142 -18.27 6.76 -4.08
C ALA A 142 -18.79 8.22 -3.98
N ALA A 143 -19.59 8.66 -4.97
CA ALA A 143 -20.19 9.99 -4.98
C ALA A 143 -21.11 10.25 -3.78
N ALA A 144 -21.76 9.21 -3.23
CA ALA A 144 -22.62 9.36 -2.05
C ALA A 144 -21.82 9.63 -0.76
N PHE A 145 -20.54 9.27 -0.70
CA PHE A 145 -19.68 9.59 0.45
C PHE A 145 -19.18 11.03 0.45
N GLN A 146 -19.04 11.66 -0.71
CA GLN A 146 -18.49 13.02 -0.82
C GLN A 146 -19.24 14.04 0.06
N PRO A 147 -20.59 14.19 0.00
CA PRO A 147 -21.31 15.12 0.85
C PRO A 147 -21.21 14.78 2.35
N LEU A 148 -21.06 13.49 2.69
CA LEU A 148 -20.85 13.09 4.08
C LEU A 148 -19.47 13.52 4.60
N VAL A 149 -18.42 13.39 3.78
CA VAL A 149 -17.07 13.89 4.10
C VAL A 149 -17.08 15.40 4.23
N GLU A 150 -17.77 16.11 3.34
CA GLU A 150 -17.92 17.58 3.43
C GLU A 150 -18.61 18.00 4.72
N GLU A 151 -19.77 17.42 5.04
CA GLU A 151 -20.55 17.77 6.22
C GLU A 151 -19.85 17.40 7.52
N GLN A 152 -19.31 16.16 7.61
CA GLN A 152 -18.83 15.60 8.88
C GLN A 152 -17.36 15.91 9.17
N TYR A 153 -16.58 16.21 8.14
CA TYR A 153 -15.15 16.42 8.29
C TYR A 153 -14.66 17.75 7.73
N LEU A 154 -14.85 18.04 6.43
CA LEU A 154 -14.25 19.21 5.79
C LEU A 154 -14.89 20.53 6.27
N SER A 155 -16.14 20.51 6.73
CA SER A 155 -16.83 21.70 7.26
C SER A 155 -16.07 22.36 8.41
N GLN A 156 -15.31 21.61 9.23
CA GLN A 156 -14.52 22.16 10.31
C GLN A 156 -13.35 23.03 9.82
N PHE A 157 -12.91 22.81 8.58
CA PHE A 157 -11.86 23.59 7.93
C PHE A 157 -12.41 24.67 7.00
N GLY A 158 -13.72 24.67 6.74
CA GLY A 158 -14.39 25.62 5.87
C GLY A 158 -14.06 25.46 4.39
N VAL A 159 -13.74 24.24 3.95
CA VAL A 159 -13.40 23.91 2.56
C VAL A 159 -14.31 22.82 1.99
N GLY A 160 -14.53 22.84 0.67
CA GLY A 160 -15.22 21.80 -0.08
C GLY A 160 -14.29 20.69 -0.55
N PHE A 161 -14.85 19.55 -0.97
CA PHE A 161 -14.07 18.37 -1.36
C PHE A 161 -13.14 18.63 -2.55
N ASP A 162 -13.65 19.25 -3.61
CA ASP A 162 -12.90 19.58 -4.83
C ASP A 162 -12.51 21.07 -4.91
N GLU A 163 -12.50 21.78 -3.77
CA GLU A 163 -12.14 23.18 -3.75
C GLU A 163 -10.67 23.38 -4.14
N VAL A 164 -10.42 24.31 -5.07
CA VAL A 164 -9.05 24.68 -5.47
C VAL A 164 -8.44 25.57 -4.38
N LEU A 165 -7.49 25.03 -3.64
CA LEU A 165 -6.81 25.71 -2.54
C LEU A 165 -5.61 26.54 -3.00
N ALA A 166 -4.93 26.09 -4.05
CA ALA A 166 -3.72 26.75 -4.55
C ALA A 166 -3.48 26.44 -6.04
N ARG A 167 -2.51 27.13 -6.63
CA ARG A 167 -1.98 26.84 -7.97
C ARG A 167 -0.46 26.86 -7.92
N SER A 168 0.19 25.81 -8.43
CA SER A 168 1.63 25.72 -8.55
C SER A 168 2.09 25.83 -10.00
N PRO A 169 3.12 26.63 -10.29
CA PRO A 169 3.71 26.68 -11.63
C PRO A 169 4.64 25.50 -11.95
N PHE A 170 4.89 24.60 -10.98
CA PHE A 170 5.75 23.44 -11.14
C PHE A 170 5.17 22.24 -10.38
N ALA A 171 5.56 21.03 -10.79
CA ALA A 171 5.29 19.81 -10.02
C ALA A 171 6.28 19.71 -8.85
N PHE A 172 5.78 19.30 -7.69
CA PHE A 172 6.63 19.07 -6.52
C PHE A 172 7.43 17.76 -6.67
N THR A 173 8.48 17.62 -5.86
CA THR A 173 9.33 16.42 -5.88
C THR A 173 8.49 15.17 -5.58
N PRO A 174 8.49 14.16 -6.47
CA PRO A 174 7.78 12.91 -6.20
C PRO A 174 8.38 12.18 -5.00
N ILE A 175 7.52 11.56 -4.18
CA ILE A 175 7.94 10.84 -2.97
C ILE A 175 9.01 9.78 -3.23
N GLY A 176 8.96 9.05 -4.35
CA GLY A 176 9.96 8.06 -4.75
C GLY A 176 11.37 8.63 -5.01
N ARG A 177 11.54 9.96 -4.96
CA ARG A 177 12.84 10.65 -5.06
C ARG A 177 13.31 11.25 -3.76
N PHE A 178 12.52 11.15 -2.68
CA PHE A 178 12.92 11.69 -1.39
C PHE A 178 14.17 10.97 -0.87
N GLY A 179 15.14 11.78 -0.41
CA GLY A 179 16.39 11.25 0.15
C GLY A 179 17.36 10.61 -0.84
N ALA A 180 16.99 10.48 -2.12
CA ALA A 180 17.88 9.91 -3.14
C ALA A 180 19.16 10.74 -3.35
N GLU A 181 19.05 12.03 -3.18
CA GLU A 181 20.17 12.97 -3.21
C GLU A 181 20.06 13.84 -1.94
N HIS A 182 20.93 13.72 -0.97
CA HIS A 182 20.89 14.47 0.29
C HIS A 182 20.80 15.99 0.07
N ARG A 183 19.64 16.42 -0.37
CA ARG A 183 19.28 17.82 -0.68
C ARG A 183 17.85 18.10 -0.27
N GLU A 184 17.49 19.35 -0.25
CA GLU A 184 16.15 19.81 0.02
C GLU A 184 15.16 19.33 -1.04
N ASP A 185 14.01 18.83 -0.59
CA ASP A 185 12.88 18.44 -1.41
C ASP A 185 11.75 19.46 -1.28
N THR A 186 11.21 19.93 -2.41
CA THR A 186 10.19 20.97 -2.43
C THR A 186 8.95 20.60 -1.64
N LEU A 187 8.50 19.34 -1.74
CA LEU A 187 7.32 18.87 -1.02
C LEU A 187 7.60 18.66 0.47
N GLY A 188 8.74 18.05 0.82
CA GLY A 188 9.14 17.86 2.22
C GLY A 188 9.25 19.19 2.96
N SER A 189 9.89 20.21 2.32
CA SER A 189 9.99 21.55 2.86
C SER A 189 8.62 22.20 3.05
N LEU A 190 7.72 22.12 2.06
CA LEU A 190 6.37 22.69 2.18
C LEU A 190 5.59 22.07 3.35
N ILE A 191 5.66 20.74 3.52
CA ILE A 191 4.96 20.03 4.60
C ILE A 191 5.57 20.42 5.96
N ALA A 192 6.89 20.47 6.08
CA ALA A 192 7.55 20.91 7.32
C ALA A 192 7.17 22.36 7.69
N ASP A 193 7.18 23.27 6.72
CA ASP A 193 6.77 24.66 6.90
C ASP A 193 5.29 24.77 7.30
N SER A 194 4.42 23.91 6.77
CA SER A 194 3.00 23.88 7.14
C SER A 194 2.80 23.54 8.62
N TYR A 195 3.61 22.67 9.19
CA TYR A 195 3.57 22.34 10.62
C TYR A 195 4.00 23.53 11.48
N VAL A 196 5.09 24.20 11.10
CA VAL A 196 5.53 25.43 11.79
C VAL A 196 4.43 26.50 11.74
N TYR A 197 3.83 26.68 10.56
CA TYR A 197 2.72 27.62 10.39
C TYR A 197 1.50 27.25 11.26
N ALA A 198 1.12 25.97 11.30
CA ALA A 198 -0.01 25.52 12.11
C ALA A 198 0.22 25.78 13.61
N VAL A 199 1.41 25.51 14.12
CA VAL A 199 1.79 25.81 15.52
C VAL A 199 1.71 27.33 15.77
N GLN A 200 2.25 28.14 14.86
CA GLN A 200 2.19 29.60 14.97
C GLN A 200 0.74 30.11 15.04
N GLN A 201 -0.16 29.57 14.21
CA GLN A 201 -1.57 29.95 14.23
C GLN A 201 -2.26 29.50 15.52
N ALA A 202 -1.96 28.32 16.02
CA ALA A 202 -2.56 27.77 17.22
C ALA A 202 -2.12 28.53 18.50
N GLU A 203 -0.84 28.90 18.60
CA GLU A 203 -0.28 29.60 19.77
C GLU A 203 -0.53 31.11 19.71
N GLY A 204 -0.70 31.69 18.53
CA GLY A 204 -1.02 33.11 18.36
C GLY A 204 0.00 34.06 19.03
N ALA A 205 -0.46 34.80 20.03
CA ALA A 205 0.39 35.77 20.76
C ALA A 205 1.45 35.11 21.67
N ASP A 206 1.25 33.84 22.01
CA ASP A 206 2.16 33.09 22.88
C ASP A 206 3.15 32.24 22.06
N TYR A 207 3.15 32.39 20.71
CA TYR A 207 4.05 31.66 19.84
C TYR A 207 5.51 31.84 20.17
N VAL A 208 6.18 30.72 20.40
CA VAL A 208 7.65 30.69 20.51
C VAL A 208 8.20 30.17 19.17
N PRO A 209 9.13 30.95 18.53
CA PRO A 209 9.67 30.54 17.22
C PRO A 209 10.24 29.10 17.25
N VAL A 210 9.84 28.32 16.27
CA VAL A 210 10.33 26.95 16.05
C VAL A 210 11.59 27.01 15.18
N ASP A 211 12.69 26.42 15.65
CA ASP A 211 13.96 26.44 14.92
C ASP A 211 14.00 25.45 13.76
N PHE A 212 13.31 24.29 13.89
CA PHE A 212 13.20 23.29 12.83
C PHE A 212 11.98 22.42 13.02
N ALA A 213 11.49 21.83 11.93
CA ALA A 213 10.47 20.80 11.94
C ALA A 213 10.98 19.52 11.29
N VAL A 214 10.54 18.36 11.80
CA VAL A 214 10.87 17.03 11.26
C VAL A 214 9.59 16.32 10.92
N VAL A 215 9.49 15.82 9.70
CA VAL A 215 8.34 15.09 9.19
C VAL A 215 8.80 13.72 8.69
N ALA A 216 8.11 12.66 9.11
CA ALA A 216 8.40 11.32 8.62
C ALA A 216 8.01 11.19 7.15
N ALA A 217 8.93 10.76 6.29
CA ALA A 217 8.63 10.56 4.86
C ALA A 217 7.48 9.56 4.63
N GLY A 218 7.30 8.59 5.53
CA GLY A 218 6.24 7.58 5.45
C GLY A 218 4.80 8.11 5.58
N VAL A 219 4.59 9.35 6.07
CA VAL A 219 3.27 10.00 6.10
C VAL A 219 2.98 10.80 4.83
N ILE A 220 3.94 10.90 3.92
CA ILE A 220 3.77 11.57 2.62
C ILE A 220 3.48 10.49 1.59
N ARG A 221 2.27 10.51 1.01
CA ARG A 221 1.76 9.41 0.16
C ARG A 221 1.67 9.75 -1.32
N GLY A 222 1.85 11.01 -1.67
CA GLY A 222 1.75 11.49 -3.04
C GLY A 222 2.60 12.74 -3.27
N SER A 223 2.36 13.42 -4.38
CA SER A 223 3.00 14.70 -4.68
C SER A 223 2.01 15.63 -5.41
N PHE A 224 2.20 16.94 -5.27
CA PHE A 224 1.36 17.90 -5.97
C PHE A 224 1.81 18.09 -7.42
N PRO A 225 0.86 18.07 -8.38
CA PRO A 225 1.12 18.37 -9.76
C PRO A 225 1.40 19.88 -9.98
N ALA A 226 1.89 20.23 -11.16
CA ALA A 226 1.78 21.60 -11.64
C ALA A 226 0.32 21.89 -12.02
N GLY A 227 -0.16 23.11 -11.71
CA GLY A 227 -1.54 23.51 -11.95
C GLY A 227 -2.33 23.73 -10.67
N GLU A 228 -3.60 23.36 -10.70
CA GLU A 228 -4.49 23.46 -9.55
C GLU A 228 -4.17 22.38 -8.51
N ILE A 229 -4.25 22.75 -7.25
CA ILE A 229 -4.12 21.88 -6.09
C ILE A 229 -5.43 21.99 -5.31
N THR A 230 -6.14 20.89 -5.21
CA THR A 230 -7.45 20.81 -4.57
C THR A 230 -7.36 20.30 -3.14
N THR A 231 -8.47 20.38 -2.40
CA THR A 231 -8.59 19.76 -1.07
C THR A 231 -8.29 18.27 -1.13
N SER A 232 -8.83 17.56 -2.12
CA SER A 232 -8.58 16.12 -2.29
C SER A 232 -7.11 15.80 -2.58
N ASP A 233 -6.41 16.65 -3.35
CA ASP A 233 -4.96 16.49 -3.55
C ASP A 233 -4.18 16.59 -2.23
N VAL A 234 -4.54 17.53 -1.36
CA VAL A 234 -3.89 17.68 -0.05
C VAL A 234 -4.07 16.42 0.79
N PHE A 235 -5.27 15.84 0.84
CA PHE A 235 -5.52 14.60 1.56
C PHE A 235 -4.80 13.39 0.95
N ASN A 236 -4.67 13.33 -0.38
CA ASN A 236 -3.93 12.27 -1.05
C ASN A 236 -2.41 12.36 -0.83
N VAL A 237 -1.89 13.56 -0.57
CA VAL A 237 -0.45 13.77 -0.37
C VAL A 237 -0.05 13.56 1.08
N SER A 238 -0.83 14.04 2.05
CA SER A 238 -0.49 13.96 3.47
C SER A 238 -1.75 13.89 4.33
N PHE A 239 -2.01 12.73 4.92
CA PHE A 239 -3.14 12.47 5.82
C PHE A 239 -2.68 11.82 7.12
#